data_151b6648671b6af2d977aba0ccaee81e
#
_entry.id   151b6648671b6af2d977aba0ccaee81e
#
_cell.length_a   1.000
_cell.length_b   1.000
_cell.length_c   1.000
_cell.angle_alpha   90.00
_cell.angle_beta   90.00
_cell.angle_gamma   90.00
#
_symmetry.space_group_name_H-M   'P 1'
#
loop_
_entity.id
_entity.type
_entity.pdbx_description
1 polymer ?
#
loop_
_entity_poly.entity_id
_entity_poly.type
_entity_poly.pdbx_seq_one_letter_code
_entity_poly.pdbx_strand_id
1 'polypeptide(L)'
;VRLAAALDVLACLADAPATPLATAAAYRAASGAALAPEAERLDRVLDLLDRRFHEPLRVAELAALAHLSERSLQRRFARHVGESIGSYLQRLRLAHAARLLASTDWPVSLVATRSGYANLANFNRQFLAARRVTPRAYRRFLAEHGRAPDDMPAHEASIDVRPPSLDHGPPRAGKNKIAR
;
A
#
# COMPACT_ATOMS: atom_id res chain seq x y z
N VAL A 1 -17.70 -23.66 4.99
CA VAL A 1 -17.47 -22.69 3.88
C VAL A 1 -16.51 -21.57 4.29
N ARG A 2 -16.49 -21.11 5.56
CA ARG A 2 -15.62 -20.00 6.02
C ARG A 2 -14.17 -20.39 6.31
N LEU A 3 -13.88 -21.65 6.62
CA LEU A 3 -12.51 -22.13 6.87
C LEU A 3 -11.73 -22.36 5.57
N ALA A 4 -12.38 -22.82 4.50
CA ALA A 4 -11.75 -23.00 3.21
C ALA A 4 -11.27 -21.66 2.61
N ALA A 5 -12.08 -20.61 2.70
CA ALA A 5 -11.69 -19.28 2.23
C ALA A 5 -10.52 -18.65 3.02
N ALA A 6 -10.37 -18.99 4.30
CA ALA A 6 -9.22 -18.55 5.10
C ALA A 6 -7.94 -19.29 4.74
N LEU A 7 -8.04 -20.57 4.39
CA LEU A 7 -6.91 -21.38 3.91
C LEU A 7 -6.47 -20.98 2.51
N ASP A 8 -7.41 -20.61 1.63
CA ASP A 8 -7.10 -20.09 0.28
C ASP A 8 -6.38 -18.75 0.34
N VAL A 9 -6.77 -17.87 1.26
CA VAL A 9 -6.06 -16.59 1.50
C VAL A 9 -4.64 -16.82 2.04
N LEU A 10 -4.43 -17.82 2.89
CA LEU A 10 -3.12 -18.20 3.39
C LEU A 10 -2.27 -18.89 2.31
N ALA A 11 -2.87 -19.70 1.45
CA ALA A 11 -2.18 -20.34 0.32
C ALA A 11 -1.74 -19.30 -0.73
N CYS A 12 -2.61 -18.32 -1.04
CA CYS A 12 -2.27 -17.19 -1.92
C CYS A 12 -1.14 -16.30 -1.37
N LEU A 13 -0.96 -16.26 -0.04
CA LEU A 13 0.15 -15.56 0.62
C LEU A 13 1.47 -16.37 0.57
N ALA A 14 1.39 -17.70 0.39
CA ALA A 14 2.54 -18.58 0.34
C ALA A 14 3.18 -18.66 -1.06
N ASP A 15 2.41 -18.47 -2.13
CA ASP A 15 2.87 -18.59 -3.53
C ASP A 15 3.26 -17.27 -4.21
N ALA A 16 3.08 -16.13 -3.55
CA ALA A 16 3.57 -14.86 -4.09
C ALA A 16 5.10 -14.88 -4.17
N PRO A 17 5.73 -14.45 -5.31
CA PRO A 17 7.18 -14.33 -5.37
C PRO A 17 7.61 -13.45 -4.20
N ALA A 18 8.40 -14.05 -3.31
CA ALA A 18 8.64 -13.61 -1.96
C ALA A 18 9.28 -12.21 -1.90
N THR A 19 8.46 -11.18 -1.95
CA THR A 19 8.75 -10.01 -1.14
C THR A 19 8.24 -10.38 0.25
N PRO A 20 9.10 -10.61 1.24
CA PRO A 20 8.65 -11.09 2.53
C PRO A 20 7.70 -10.07 3.14
N LEU A 21 6.41 -10.38 3.20
CA LEU A 21 5.48 -9.77 4.13
C LEU A 21 5.84 -10.28 5.54
N ALA A 22 7.09 -10.10 5.93
CA ALA A 22 7.49 -10.36 7.29
C ALA A 22 6.84 -9.28 8.15
N THR A 23 5.73 -9.62 8.80
CA THR A 23 5.30 -8.87 9.98
C THR A 23 6.42 -8.94 11.01
N ALA A 24 6.49 -7.97 11.92
CA ALA A 24 7.46 -8.01 13.03
C ALA A 24 7.45 -9.36 13.77
N ALA A 25 6.29 -10.04 13.83
CA ALA A 25 6.14 -11.37 14.40
C ALA A 25 6.82 -12.48 13.56
N ALA A 26 6.67 -12.48 12.24
CA ALA A 26 7.33 -13.46 11.37
C ALA A 26 8.84 -13.28 11.33
N TYR A 27 9.31 -12.03 11.40
CA TYR A 27 10.73 -11.70 11.51
C TYR A 27 11.32 -12.23 12.83
N ARG A 28 10.63 -12.06 13.97
CA ARG A 28 11.05 -12.62 15.28
C ARG A 28 11.12 -14.14 15.27
N ALA A 29 10.17 -14.82 14.64
CA ALA A 29 10.16 -16.27 14.53
C ALA A 29 11.33 -16.81 13.70
N ALA A 30 11.75 -16.09 12.66
CA ALA A 30 12.88 -16.48 11.81
C ALA A 30 14.25 -16.19 12.46
N SER A 31 14.33 -15.25 13.42
CA SER A 31 15.58 -14.78 14.02
C SER A 31 16.01 -15.54 15.27
N GLY A 32 15.63 -16.75 15.53
CA GLY A 32 15.86 -17.65 16.70
C GLY A 32 17.11 -17.50 17.60
N ALA A 33 17.75 -16.35 17.61
CA ALA A 33 18.87 -15.98 18.47
C ALA A 33 18.41 -15.00 19.56
N ALA A 34 18.98 -15.10 20.75
CA ALA A 34 18.85 -14.09 21.79
C ALA A 34 19.14 -12.70 21.20
N LEU A 35 18.07 -11.90 21.01
CA LEU A 35 18.15 -10.62 20.32
C LEU A 35 19.09 -9.68 21.07
N ALA A 36 20.10 -9.18 20.38
CA ALA A 36 20.94 -8.12 20.90
C ALA A 36 20.07 -6.89 21.25
N PRO A 37 20.41 -6.07 22.25
CA PRO A 37 19.62 -4.90 22.68
C PRO A 37 19.24 -3.94 21.55
N GLU A 38 19.99 -3.95 20.46
CA GLU A 38 19.72 -3.17 19.25
C GLU A 38 18.53 -3.72 18.45
N ALA A 39 18.42 -5.03 18.33
CA ALA A 39 17.32 -5.68 17.62
C ALA A 39 15.98 -5.44 18.35
N GLU A 40 15.96 -5.52 19.68
CA GLU A 40 14.77 -5.22 20.47
C GLU A 40 14.26 -3.79 20.28
N ARG A 41 15.18 -2.82 20.08
CA ARG A 41 14.81 -1.42 19.80
C ARG A 41 14.16 -1.27 18.43
N LEU A 42 14.67 -1.97 17.43
CA LEU A 42 14.08 -1.97 16.08
C LEU A 42 12.76 -2.73 16.03
N ASP A 43 12.62 -3.81 16.81
CA ASP A 43 11.36 -4.55 16.94
C ASP A 43 10.24 -3.66 17.50
N ARG A 44 10.54 -2.82 18.49
CA ARG A 44 9.56 -1.84 19.00
C ARG A 44 9.13 -0.83 17.94
N VAL A 45 10.04 -0.43 17.07
CA VAL A 45 9.72 0.46 15.93
C VAL A 45 8.83 -0.27 14.92
N LEU A 46 9.14 -1.52 14.59
CA LEU A 46 8.33 -2.35 13.69
C LEU A 46 6.92 -2.57 14.25
N ASP A 47 6.81 -2.92 15.53
CA ASP A 47 5.52 -3.07 16.21
C ASP A 47 4.68 -1.79 16.16
N LEU A 48 5.31 -0.63 16.33
CA LEU A 48 4.62 0.67 16.24
C LEU A 48 4.15 0.95 14.82
N LEU A 49 5.00 0.70 13.81
CA LEU A 49 4.64 0.85 12.40
C LEU A 49 3.48 -0.06 12.02
N ASP A 50 3.50 -1.33 12.44
CA ASP A 50 2.45 -2.31 12.15
C ASP A 50 1.10 -1.95 12.80
N ARG A 51 1.11 -1.32 13.97
CA ARG A 51 -0.12 -0.92 14.67
C ARG A 51 -0.66 0.42 14.18
N ARG A 52 0.22 1.36 13.81
CA ARG A 52 -0.16 2.75 13.55
C ARG A 52 0.17 3.21 12.11
N PHE A 53 0.33 2.29 11.15
CA PHE A 53 0.66 2.61 9.76
C PHE A 53 -0.33 3.60 9.11
N HIS A 54 -1.59 3.60 9.54
CA HIS A 54 -2.65 4.48 9.03
C HIS A 54 -2.56 5.92 9.56
N GLU A 55 -1.73 6.16 10.58
CA GLU A 55 -1.53 7.49 11.16
C GLU A 55 -0.36 8.24 10.51
N PRO A 56 -0.31 9.57 10.66
CA PRO A 56 0.84 10.36 10.24
C PRO A 56 2.01 10.18 11.23
N LEU A 57 2.86 9.19 10.99
CA LEU A 57 4.02 8.90 11.81
C LEU A 57 5.22 9.76 11.38
N ARG A 58 5.91 10.37 12.35
CA ARG A 58 7.15 11.13 12.12
C ARG A 58 8.36 10.26 12.43
N VAL A 59 9.41 10.36 11.61
CA VAL A 59 10.65 9.61 11.84
C VAL A 59 11.28 9.98 13.19
N ALA A 60 11.14 11.22 13.63
CA ALA A 60 11.59 11.68 14.94
C ALA A 60 10.97 10.90 16.11
N GLU A 61 9.66 10.59 16.05
CA GLU A 61 8.95 9.79 17.08
C GLU A 61 9.50 8.36 17.13
N LEU A 62 9.73 7.77 15.96
CA LEU A 62 10.31 6.43 15.83
C LEU A 62 11.75 6.39 16.36
N ALA A 63 12.53 7.44 16.09
CA ALA A 63 13.90 7.57 16.54
C ALA A 63 13.97 7.72 18.07
N ALA A 64 13.09 8.52 18.66
CA ALA A 64 12.98 8.66 20.11
C ALA A 64 12.62 7.32 20.78
N LEU A 65 11.67 6.55 20.21
CA LEU A 65 11.29 5.22 20.70
C LEU A 65 12.47 4.24 20.70
N ALA A 66 13.33 4.33 19.68
CA ALA A 66 14.53 3.49 19.56
C ALA A 66 15.74 4.01 20.34
N HIS A 67 15.64 5.20 20.95
CA HIS A 67 16.78 5.92 21.55
C HIS A 67 17.94 6.13 20.56
N LEU A 68 17.62 6.53 19.35
CA LEU A 68 18.55 6.78 18.23
C LEU A 68 18.32 8.17 17.63
N SER A 69 19.33 8.69 16.93
CA SER A 69 19.09 9.80 15.99
C SER A 69 18.33 9.30 14.76
N GLU A 70 17.57 10.16 14.08
CA GLU A 70 16.82 9.81 12.86
C GLU A 70 17.73 9.16 11.81
N ARG A 71 18.92 9.72 11.56
CA ARG A 71 19.92 9.18 10.64
C ARG A 71 20.36 7.77 11.03
N SER A 72 20.59 7.54 12.33
CA SER A 72 21.01 6.23 12.83
C SER A 72 19.88 5.22 12.72
N LEU A 73 18.64 5.62 13.05
CA LEU A 73 17.46 4.78 12.88
C LEU A 73 17.29 4.38 11.42
N GLN A 74 17.26 5.32 10.48
CA GLN A 74 17.06 5.04 9.05
C GLN A 74 18.10 4.05 8.52
N ARG A 75 19.37 4.26 8.85
CA ARG A 75 20.46 3.37 8.40
C ARG A 75 20.34 1.96 8.99
N ARG A 76 20.05 1.86 10.31
CA ARG A 76 19.95 0.57 10.99
C ARG A 76 18.70 -0.18 10.57
N PHE A 77 17.57 0.51 10.44
CA PHE A 77 16.31 -0.06 9.94
C PHE A 77 16.49 -0.63 8.53
N ALA A 78 17.05 0.14 7.60
CA ALA A 78 17.31 -0.33 6.24
C ALA A 78 18.25 -1.55 6.19
N ARG A 79 19.25 -1.60 7.07
CA ARG A 79 20.15 -2.77 7.16
C ARG A 79 19.44 -3.99 7.73
N HIS A 80 18.56 -3.80 8.71
CA HIS A 80 17.90 -4.86 9.44
C HIS A 80 16.70 -5.43 8.69
N VAL A 81 15.89 -4.56 8.07
CA VAL A 81 14.65 -4.91 7.37
C VAL A 81 14.85 -5.09 5.86
N GLY A 82 15.95 -4.55 5.31
CA GLY A 82 16.23 -4.59 3.86
C GLY A 82 15.58 -3.46 3.06
N GLU A 83 14.76 -2.60 3.69
CA GLU A 83 14.09 -1.49 3.03
C GLU A 83 14.01 -0.25 3.94
N SER A 84 13.73 0.92 3.37
CA SER A 84 13.55 2.15 4.15
C SER A 84 12.26 2.12 4.97
N ILE A 85 12.20 2.90 6.08
CA ILE A 85 10.99 3.09 6.88
C ILE A 85 9.82 3.58 6.01
N GLY A 86 10.09 4.49 5.07
CA GLY A 86 9.08 5.01 4.14
C GLY A 86 8.51 3.94 3.21
N SER A 87 9.38 3.09 2.64
CA SER A 87 8.97 1.97 1.78
C SER A 87 8.17 0.93 2.56
N TYR A 88 8.63 0.59 3.77
CA TYR A 88 7.93 -0.32 4.67
C TYR A 88 6.51 0.17 4.98
N LEU A 89 6.38 1.43 5.40
CA LEU A 89 5.09 2.05 5.71
C LEU A 89 4.17 2.11 4.47
N GLN A 90 4.73 2.45 3.31
CA GLN A 90 3.98 2.45 2.05
C GLN A 90 3.43 1.06 1.73
N ARG A 91 4.25 0.02 1.87
CA ARG A 91 3.87 -1.37 1.64
C ARG A 91 2.73 -1.81 2.57
N LEU A 92 2.80 -1.50 3.87
CA LEU A 92 1.73 -1.78 4.84
C LEU A 92 0.41 -1.10 4.44
N ARG A 93 0.47 0.19 4.08
CA ARG A 93 -0.69 0.97 3.66
C ARG A 93 -1.35 0.41 2.40
N LEU A 94 -0.54 0.03 1.40
CA LEU A 94 -1.05 -0.54 0.16
C LEU A 94 -1.63 -1.94 0.36
N ALA A 95 -1.01 -2.78 1.20
CA ALA A 95 -1.55 -4.09 1.57
C ALA A 95 -2.90 -3.96 2.30
N HIS A 96 -3.01 -3.00 3.24
CA HIS A 96 -4.28 -2.72 3.90
C HIS A 96 -5.34 -2.22 2.93
N ALA A 97 -4.99 -1.30 2.01
CA ALA A 97 -5.91 -0.81 0.99
C ALA A 97 -6.41 -1.93 0.08
N ALA A 98 -5.54 -2.84 -0.36
CA ALA A 98 -5.92 -3.98 -1.18
C ALA A 98 -6.92 -4.90 -0.45
N ARG A 99 -6.70 -5.16 0.84
CA ARG A 99 -7.66 -5.91 1.67
C ARG A 99 -9.02 -5.21 1.77
N LEU A 100 -9.04 -3.90 2.02
CA LEU A 100 -10.30 -3.13 2.06
C LEU A 100 -11.03 -3.12 0.72
N LEU A 101 -10.30 -3.02 -0.40
CA LEU A 101 -10.89 -3.10 -1.74
C LEU A 101 -11.51 -4.48 -2.01
N ALA A 102 -10.94 -5.54 -1.44
CA ALA A 102 -11.44 -6.91 -1.58
C ALA A 102 -12.62 -7.22 -0.65
N SER A 103 -12.65 -6.64 0.55
CA SER A 103 -13.60 -7.03 1.61
C SER A 103 -14.75 -6.04 1.82
N THR A 104 -14.74 -4.88 1.14
CA THR A 104 -15.74 -3.83 1.32
C THR A 104 -16.13 -3.15 0.01
N ASP A 105 -17.35 -2.60 -0.03
CA ASP A 105 -17.82 -1.76 -1.13
C ASP A 105 -17.56 -0.26 -0.91
N TRP A 106 -16.69 0.06 0.03
CA TRP A 106 -16.35 1.45 0.36
C TRP A 106 -15.84 2.21 -0.85
N PRO A 107 -16.18 3.51 -0.97
CA PRO A 107 -15.59 4.38 -1.99
C PRO A 107 -14.06 4.35 -1.91
N VAL A 108 -13.40 4.40 -3.07
CA VAL A 108 -11.91 4.37 -3.14
C VAL A 108 -11.28 5.49 -2.31
N SER A 109 -11.94 6.65 -2.22
CA SER A 109 -11.50 7.76 -1.37
C SER A 109 -11.48 7.39 0.12
N LEU A 110 -12.51 6.68 0.59
CA LEU A 110 -12.58 6.22 1.98
C LEU A 110 -11.52 5.14 2.24
N VAL A 111 -11.32 4.21 1.30
CA VAL A 111 -10.24 3.22 1.39
C VAL A 111 -8.88 3.89 1.51
N ALA A 112 -8.60 4.91 0.68
CA ALA A 112 -7.36 5.67 0.75
C ALA A 112 -7.16 6.31 2.13
N THR A 113 -8.16 7.01 2.66
CA THR A 113 -8.09 7.66 3.97
C THR A 113 -7.88 6.63 5.10
N ARG A 114 -8.62 5.53 5.09
CA ARG A 114 -8.50 4.46 6.09
C ARG A 114 -7.15 3.72 6.02
N SER A 115 -6.49 3.80 4.88
CA SER A 115 -5.13 3.26 4.69
C SER A 115 -4.02 4.28 4.97
N GLY A 116 -4.35 5.46 5.52
CA GLY A 116 -3.37 6.48 5.92
C GLY A 116 -2.90 7.40 4.80
N TYR A 117 -3.69 7.54 3.74
CA TYR A 117 -3.42 8.50 2.67
C TYR A 117 -4.28 9.76 2.84
N ALA A 118 -3.64 10.90 3.04
CA ALA A 118 -4.32 12.19 3.11
C ALA A 118 -4.76 12.70 1.72
N ASN A 119 -4.18 12.18 0.63
CA ASN A 119 -4.41 12.63 -0.73
C ASN A 119 -4.72 11.45 -1.65
N LEU A 120 -5.92 11.47 -2.24
CA LEU A 120 -6.39 10.42 -3.16
C LEU A 120 -5.54 10.29 -4.43
N ALA A 121 -5.05 11.39 -4.98
CA ALA A 121 -4.21 11.35 -6.18
C ALA A 121 -2.87 10.66 -5.89
N ASN A 122 -2.26 10.93 -4.73
CA ASN A 122 -1.06 10.24 -4.27
C ASN A 122 -1.32 8.74 -4.06
N PHE A 123 -2.43 8.39 -3.41
CA PHE A 123 -2.85 7.00 -3.24
C PHE A 123 -2.96 6.27 -4.58
N ASN A 124 -3.72 6.84 -5.54
CA ASN A 124 -3.93 6.23 -6.86
C ASN A 124 -2.60 6.00 -7.59
N ARG A 125 -1.69 7.00 -7.55
CA ARG A 125 -0.36 6.87 -8.17
C ARG A 125 0.47 5.76 -7.53
N GLN A 126 0.51 5.69 -6.20
CA GLN A 126 1.29 4.69 -5.49
C GLN A 126 0.69 3.29 -5.64
N PHE A 127 -0.64 3.17 -5.62
CA PHE A 127 -1.32 1.90 -5.82
C PHE A 127 -1.08 1.37 -7.24
N LEU A 128 -1.23 2.23 -8.26
CA LEU A 128 -0.94 1.88 -9.65
C LEU A 128 0.53 1.47 -9.85
N ALA A 129 1.47 2.18 -9.23
CA ALA A 129 2.89 1.84 -9.31
C ALA A 129 3.19 0.47 -8.69
N ALA A 130 2.56 0.14 -7.56
CA ALA A 130 2.79 -1.10 -6.84
C ALA A 130 2.03 -2.31 -7.42
N ARG A 131 0.80 -2.11 -7.89
CA ARG A 131 -0.11 -3.17 -8.32
C ARG A 131 -0.35 -3.22 -9.83
N ARG A 132 0.24 -2.29 -10.61
CA ARG A 132 0.10 -2.16 -12.07
C ARG A 132 -1.33 -1.92 -12.57
N VAL A 133 -2.30 -1.83 -11.66
CA VAL A 133 -3.70 -1.54 -11.96
C VAL A 133 -4.23 -0.44 -11.03
N THR A 134 -5.27 0.27 -11.46
CA THR A 134 -5.91 1.28 -10.62
C THR A 134 -6.73 0.62 -9.50
N PRO A 135 -6.99 1.29 -8.35
CA PRO A 135 -7.82 0.72 -7.28
C PRO A 135 -9.21 0.28 -7.74
N ARG A 136 -9.82 1.01 -8.69
CA ARG A 136 -11.13 0.64 -9.27
C ARG A 136 -11.03 -0.62 -10.13
N ALA A 137 -10.01 -0.71 -10.99
CA ALA A 137 -9.77 -1.88 -11.83
C ALA A 137 -9.44 -3.10 -10.95
N TYR A 138 -8.65 -2.91 -9.90
CA TYR A 138 -8.34 -3.96 -8.93
C TYR A 138 -9.62 -4.54 -8.30
N ARG A 139 -10.53 -3.70 -7.80
CA ARG A 139 -11.81 -4.16 -7.23
C ARG A 139 -12.67 -4.89 -8.25
N ARG A 140 -12.80 -4.34 -9.47
CA ARG A 140 -13.57 -4.97 -10.55
C ARG A 140 -13.02 -6.35 -10.87
N PHE A 141 -11.71 -6.46 -11.01
CA PHE A 141 -11.05 -7.72 -11.31
C PHE A 141 -11.29 -8.77 -10.21
N LEU A 142 -11.20 -8.38 -8.93
CA LEU A 142 -11.53 -9.26 -7.81
C LEU A 142 -12.99 -9.75 -7.86
N ALA A 143 -13.93 -8.87 -8.17
CA ALA A 143 -15.34 -9.21 -8.27
C ALA A 143 -15.62 -10.21 -9.40
N GLU A 144 -14.92 -10.07 -10.53
CA GLU A 144 -15.08 -10.91 -11.73
C GLU A 144 -14.36 -12.26 -11.59
N HIS A 145 -13.20 -12.31 -10.94
CA HIS A 145 -12.31 -13.48 -10.97
C HIS A 145 -12.09 -14.14 -9.60
N GLY A 146 -12.53 -13.53 -8.51
CA GLY A 146 -12.35 -14.03 -7.14
C GLY A 146 -10.89 -14.07 -6.64
N ARG A 147 -9.94 -13.54 -7.42
CA ARG A 147 -8.50 -13.51 -7.11
C ARG A 147 -7.88 -12.14 -7.42
N ALA A 148 -6.71 -11.87 -6.83
CA ALA A 148 -6.01 -10.60 -7.05
C ALA A 148 -5.32 -10.53 -8.43
N PRO A 149 -5.24 -9.34 -9.06
CA PRO A 149 -4.53 -9.15 -10.33
C PRO A 149 -3.02 -9.41 -10.26
N ASP A 150 -2.44 -9.48 -9.06
CA ASP A 150 -1.02 -9.75 -8.85
C ASP A 150 -0.60 -11.15 -9.37
N ASP A 151 -1.56 -12.06 -9.51
CA ASP A 151 -1.38 -13.40 -10.08
C ASP A 151 -1.52 -13.43 -11.61
N MET A 152 -1.71 -12.26 -12.25
CA MET A 152 -1.86 -12.19 -13.69
C MET A 152 -0.52 -12.17 -14.42
N PRO A 153 -0.37 -12.92 -15.52
CA PRO A 153 0.75 -12.75 -16.42
C PRO A 153 0.76 -11.33 -17.01
N ALA A 154 1.95 -10.76 -17.18
CA ALA A 154 2.15 -9.34 -17.55
C ALA A 154 1.39 -8.87 -18.81
N HIS A 155 0.96 -9.76 -19.70
CA HIS A 155 0.22 -9.43 -20.91
C HIS A 155 -1.27 -9.09 -20.67
N GLU A 156 -1.87 -9.58 -19.59
CA GLU A 156 -3.26 -9.27 -19.22
C GLU A 156 -3.38 -8.03 -18.32
N ALA A 157 -2.28 -7.56 -17.75
CA ALA A 157 -2.24 -6.36 -16.90
C ALA A 157 -2.46 -5.05 -17.69
N SER A 158 -2.44 -5.09 -19.02
CA SER A 158 -2.72 -3.95 -19.92
C SER A 158 -4.21 -3.65 -20.10
N ILE A 159 -5.02 -3.82 -19.06
CA ILE A 159 -6.42 -3.41 -19.10
C ILE A 159 -6.49 -1.88 -19.00
N ASP A 160 -6.58 -1.29 -20.19
CA ASP A 160 -7.09 0.06 -20.53
C ASP A 160 -6.86 1.16 -19.47
N VAL A 161 -5.60 1.63 -19.40
CA VAL A 161 -5.29 2.93 -18.77
C VAL A 161 -5.61 4.03 -19.79
N ARG A 162 -6.84 4.11 -20.25
CA ARG A 162 -7.30 5.28 -21.00
C ARG A 162 -7.55 6.39 -19.99
N PRO A 163 -6.76 7.48 -20.00
CA PRO A 163 -7.10 8.65 -19.20
C PRO A 163 -8.51 9.11 -19.62
N PRO A 164 -9.35 9.58 -18.67
CA PRO A 164 -10.62 10.17 -19.04
C PRO A 164 -10.33 11.30 -20.04
N SER A 165 -10.91 11.22 -21.24
CA SER A 165 -10.82 12.25 -22.26
C SER A 165 -11.33 13.55 -21.62
N LEU A 166 -10.43 14.50 -21.41
CA LEU A 166 -10.78 15.87 -21.12
C LEU A 166 -11.34 16.44 -22.43
N ASP A 167 -12.61 16.21 -22.67
CA ASP A 167 -13.35 16.84 -23.75
C ASP A 167 -13.54 18.32 -23.40
N HIS A 168 -12.48 19.09 -23.63
CA HIS A 168 -12.54 20.54 -23.67
C HIS A 168 -13.07 20.92 -25.04
N GLY A 169 -14.39 20.88 -25.19
CA GLY A 169 -15.04 21.45 -26.34
C GLY A 169 -14.60 22.92 -26.50
N PRO A 170 -14.36 23.39 -27.74
CA PRO A 170 -13.86 24.74 -27.98
C PRO A 170 -14.86 25.78 -27.46
N PRO A 171 -14.41 26.94 -26.93
CA PRO A 171 -15.29 27.97 -26.45
C PRO A 171 -16.14 28.51 -27.64
N ARG A 172 -17.45 28.45 -27.48
CA ARG A 172 -18.40 29.03 -28.46
C ARG A 172 -18.12 30.53 -28.58
N ALA A 173 -17.64 30.92 -29.75
CA ALA A 173 -17.48 32.30 -30.13
C ALA A 173 -18.84 33.03 -30.08
N GLY A 174 -19.00 33.87 -29.08
CA GLY A 174 -20.14 34.80 -28.98
C GLY A 174 -20.11 35.79 -30.10
N LYS A 175 -21.06 35.69 -31.01
CA LYS A 175 -21.34 36.74 -32.05
C LYS A 175 -21.89 37.96 -31.34
N ASN A 176 -21.02 38.93 -31.09
CA ASN A 176 -21.44 40.27 -30.67
C ASN A 176 -21.95 41.01 -31.89
N LYS A 177 -23.28 41.12 -32.05
CA LYS A 177 -23.94 41.92 -33.06
C LYS A 177 -24.19 43.33 -32.48
N ILE A 178 -23.28 44.25 -32.73
CA ILE A 178 -23.53 45.68 -32.55
C ILE A 178 -24.26 46.16 -33.78
N ALA A 179 -25.51 46.56 -33.65
CA ALA A 179 -26.24 47.36 -34.61
C ALA A 179 -26.72 48.66 -33.95
N ARG A 180 -26.19 49.72 -34.45
CA ARG A 180 -26.69 51.12 -34.49
C ARG A 180 -27.45 51.64 -33.28
#